data_5ea9f97efd628f436e783f7b022fa17f
#
_entry.id   5ea9f97efd628f436e783f7b022fa17f
#
_cell.length_a   1.000
_cell.length_b   1.000
_cell.length_c   1.000
_cell.angle_alpha   90.00
_cell.angle_beta   90.00
_cell.angle_gamma   90.00
#
_symmetry.space_group_name_H-M   'P 1'
#
loop_
_entity.id
_entity.type
_entity.pdbx_description
1 polymer ?
#
loop_
_entity_poly.entity_id
_entity_poly.type
_entity_poly.pdbx_seq_one_letter_code
_entity_poly.pdbx_strand_id
1 'polypeptide(L)'
;MEIDNYRNFLAIVEAGSMTSASEFVHIAQPALSKQLKSLEGYFGTKLIITTRGSKHLILTDAGKILYHKAKYICSLEDMARIEIDDISDGNRGTLRISAANSRSSIFIKTCLEPFHDLFPNVVYEIYEGSVNEQSQQLLSGITELGILSVPLIHQNDFEILFQREEDICAIFSKNSKFLTDIGNKETVSIKDLASLPLCASAGCNLIMNKIFKAHNLKPNILSICTTRTAALQWAEDDYGVSLVPIEPGEDIGCH
;
A
#
# COMPACT_ATOMS: atom_id res chain seq x y z
N MET A 1 16.01 -9.16 -26.89
CA MET A 1 14.75 -9.39 -26.16
C MET A 1 14.02 -8.06 -26.14
N GLU A 2 12.73 -8.09 -26.51
CA GLU A 2 11.88 -6.91 -26.59
C GLU A 2 11.08 -6.75 -25.30
N ILE A 3 10.69 -5.52 -24.96
CA ILE A 3 9.91 -5.20 -23.74
C ILE A 3 8.57 -5.94 -23.74
N ASP A 4 7.99 -6.14 -24.92
CA ASP A 4 6.72 -6.88 -25.08
C ASP A 4 6.78 -8.32 -24.56
N ASN A 5 7.96 -8.94 -24.53
CA ASN A 5 8.11 -10.27 -23.94
C ASN A 5 7.86 -10.24 -22.42
N TYR A 6 8.25 -9.16 -21.75
CA TYR A 6 7.96 -8.96 -20.32
C TYR A 6 6.49 -8.64 -20.10
N ARG A 7 5.89 -7.76 -20.90
CA ARG A 7 4.45 -7.43 -20.85
C ARG A 7 3.59 -8.68 -21.05
N ASN A 8 3.92 -9.49 -22.04
CA ASN A 8 3.20 -10.73 -22.32
C ASN A 8 3.40 -11.78 -21.22
N PHE A 9 4.59 -11.86 -20.62
CA PHE A 9 4.82 -12.73 -19.47
C PHE A 9 3.97 -12.29 -18.26
N LEU A 10 3.88 -11.00 -17.97
CA LEU A 10 3.00 -10.46 -16.93
C LEU A 10 1.54 -10.81 -17.20
N ALA A 11 1.06 -10.58 -18.41
CA ALA A 11 -0.30 -10.92 -18.81
C ALA A 11 -0.62 -12.42 -18.64
N ILE A 12 0.33 -13.31 -18.96
CA ILE A 12 0.17 -14.76 -18.74
C ILE A 12 0.00 -15.09 -17.27
N VAL A 13 0.82 -14.46 -16.41
CA VAL A 13 0.78 -14.70 -14.97
C VAL A 13 -0.52 -14.17 -14.35
N GLU A 14 -0.92 -12.96 -14.71
CA GLU A 14 -2.10 -12.28 -14.17
C GLU A 14 -3.41 -12.92 -14.66
N ALA A 15 -3.46 -13.37 -15.91
CA ALA A 15 -4.62 -14.08 -16.43
C ALA A 15 -4.73 -15.53 -15.91
N GLY A 16 -3.66 -16.09 -15.32
CA GLY A 16 -3.64 -17.42 -14.73
C GLY A 16 -3.75 -18.57 -15.74
N SER A 17 -3.92 -18.28 -17.04
CA SER A 17 -3.95 -19.28 -18.13
C SER A 17 -3.45 -18.69 -19.45
N MET A 18 -2.86 -19.53 -20.31
CA MET A 18 -2.41 -19.12 -21.64
C MET A 18 -3.55 -18.68 -22.54
N THR A 19 -4.73 -19.28 -22.41
CA THR A 19 -5.90 -18.94 -23.22
C THR A 19 -6.43 -17.56 -22.83
N SER A 20 -6.68 -17.32 -21.56
CA SER A 20 -7.15 -16.01 -21.07
C SER A 20 -6.15 -14.90 -21.37
N ALA A 21 -4.85 -15.18 -21.21
CA ALA A 21 -3.81 -14.22 -21.56
C ALA A 21 -3.82 -13.88 -23.06
N SER A 22 -3.97 -14.88 -23.94
CA SER A 22 -4.00 -14.66 -25.39
C SER A 22 -5.19 -13.80 -25.83
N GLU A 23 -6.34 -13.98 -25.19
CA GLU A 23 -7.52 -13.14 -25.38
C GLU A 23 -7.29 -11.70 -24.91
N PHE A 24 -6.67 -11.55 -23.73
CA PHE A 24 -6.40 -10.25 -23.13
C PHE A 24 -5.40 -9.42 -23.95
N VAL A 25 -4.29 -10.03 -24.39
CA VAL A 25 -3.25 -9.31 -25.17
C VAL A 25 -3.51 -9.32 -26.68
N HIS A 26 -4.60 -9.93 -27.15
CA HIS A 26 -4.95 -10.07 -28.57
C HIS A 26 -3.85 -10.71 -29.42
N ILE A 27 -3.12 -11.66 -28.83
CA ILE A 27 -2.06 -12.45 -29.51
C ILE A 27 -2.48 -13.90 -29.55
N ALA A 28 -2.29 -14.56 -30.71
CA ALA A 28 -2.59 -15.97 -30.85
C ALA A 28 -1.81 -16.83 -29.82
N GLN A 29 -2.49 -17.75 -29.14
CA GLN A 29 -1.91 -18.58 -28.09
C GLN A 29 -0.58 -19.28 -28.50
N PRO A 30 -0.41 -19.81 -29.73
CA PRO A 30 0.88 -20.38 -30.15
C PRO A 30 2.02 -19.34 -30.16
N ALA A 31 1.72 -18.10 -30.59
CA ALA A 31 2.70 -17.01 -30.60
C ALA A 31 3.09 -16.60 -29.18
N LEU A 32 2.10 -16.45 -28.29
CA LEU A 32 2.33 -16.15 -26.87
C LEU A 32 3.16 -17.25 -26.19
N SER A 33 2.87 -18.52 -26.47
CA SER A 33 3.65 -19.67 -25.98
C SER A 33 5.10 -19.66 -26.51
N LYS A 34 5.31 -19.24 -27.75
CA LYS A 34 6.66 -19.08 -28.32
C LYS A 34 7.45 -17.97 -27.64
N GLN A 35 6.81 -16.86 -27.34
CA GLN A 35 7.43 -15.75 -26.61
C GLN A 35 7.82 -16.15 -25.19
N LEU A 36 6.96 -16.86 -24.45
CA LEU A 36 7.30 -17.40 -23.14
C LEU A 36 8.51 -18.35 -23.23
N LYS A 37 8.53 -19.26 -24.19
CA LYS A 37 9.68 -20.15 -24.41
C LYS A 37 10.96 -19.40 -24.75
N SER A 38 10.86 -18.33 -25.54
CA SER A 38 12.00 -17.45 -25.84
C SER A 38 12.55 -16.78 -24.58
N LEU A 39 11.65 -16.31 -23.71
CA LEU A 39 12.00 -15.70 -22.41
C LEU A 39 12.67 -16.73 -21.48
N GLU A 40 12.10 -17.92 -21.36
CA GLU A 40 12.70 -19.05 -20.61
C GLU A 40 14.07 -19.46 -21.16
N GLY A 41 14.21 -19.49 -22.48
CA GLY A 41 15.49 -19.79 -23.15
C GLY A 41 16.55 -18.71 -22.87
N TYR A 42 16.16 -17.43 -22.83
CA TYR A 42 17.07 -16.34 -22.51
C TYR A 42 17.61 -16.43 -21.07
N PHE A 43 16.73 -16.75 -20.10
CA PHE A 43 17.13 -16.91 -18.71
C PHE A 43 17.66 -18.30 -18.36
N GLY A 44 17.63 -19.24 -19.30
CA GLY A 44 18.12 -20.60 -19.11
C GLY A 44 17.34 -21.44 -18.10
N THR A 45 16.12 -21.02 -17.75
CA THR A 45 15.29 -21.70 -16.75
C THR A 45 13.81 -21.61 -17.06
N LYS A 46 13.03 -22.53 -16.47
CA LYS A 46 11.56 -22.47 -16.53
C LYS A 46 11.04 -21.39 -15.60
N LEU A 47 10.13 -20.57 -16.10
CA LEU A 47 9.47 -19.51 -15.36
C LEU A 47 8.07 -19.92 -14.90
N ILE A 48 7.41 -20.77 -15.69
CA ILE A 48 6.06 -21.25 -15.43
C ILE A 48 6.04 -22.77 -15.55
N ILE A 49 5.32 -23.41 -14.63
CA ILE A 49 5.02 -24.85 -14.65
C ILE A 49 3.53 -25.01 -14.91
N THR A 50 3.20 -25.86 -15.88
CA THR A 50 1.84 -26.29 -16.15
C THR A 50 1.65 -27.70 -15.62
N THR A 51 0.69 -27.89 -14.73
CA THR A 51 0.34 -29.25 -14.26
C THR A 51 -0.60 -29.91 -15.29
N ARG A 52 -0.27 -31.13 -15.72
CA ARG A 52 -1.11 -31.88 -16.65
C ARG A 52 -2.54 -32.00 -16.08
N GLY A 53 -3.53 -31.54 -16.86
CA GLY A 53 -4.95 -31.54 -16.46
C GLY A 53 -5.41 -30.33 -15.64
N SER A 54 -4.52 -29.43 -15.23
CA SER A 54 -4.88 -28.15 -14.59
C SER A 54 -4.82 -27.02 -15.62
N LYS A 55 -5.82 -26.16 -15.61
CA LYS A 55 -5.82 -24.90 -16.37
C LYS A 55 -4.99 -23.81 -15.69
N HIS A 56 -4.52 -24.04 -14.45
CA HIS A 56 -3.79 -23.06 -13.67
C HIS A 56 -2.28 -23.14 -13.92
N LEU A 57 -1.68 -21.97 -14.10
CA LEU A 57 -0.24 -21.78 -14.22
C LEU A 57 0.35 -21.56 -12.82
N ILE A 58 1.50 -22.17 -12.57
CA ILE A 58 2.24 -21.98 -11.32
C ILE A 58 3.60 -21.36 -11.64
N LEU A 59 3.93 -20.25 -11.01
CA LEU A 59 5.25 -19.65 -11.13
C LEU A 59 6.30 -20.51 -10.42
N THR A 60 7.44 -20.71 -11.09
CA THR A 60 8.67 -21.16 -10.41
C THR A 60 9.22 -20.04 -9.53
N ASP A 61 10.22 -20.34 -8.69
CA ASP A 61 10.88 -19.27 -7.92
C ASP A 61 11.59 -18.26 -8.82
N ALA A 62 12.20 -18.71 -9.92
CA ALA A 62 12.73 -17.83 -10.98
C ALA A 62 11.61 -17.00 -11.62
N GLY A 63 10.43 -17.61 -11.86
CA GLY A 63 9.26 -16.93 -12.38
C GLY A 63 8.75 -15.84 -11.45
N LYS A 64 8.74 -16.06 -10.13
CA LYS A 64 8.36 -15.04 -9.12
C LYS A 64 9.33 -13.86 -9.14
N ILE A 65 10.64 -14.14 -9.18
CA ILE A 65 11.66 -13.10 -9.28
C ILE A 65 11.45 -12.29 -10.55
N LEU A 66 11.29 -12.96 -11.69
CA LEU A 66 11.10 -12.27 -12.96
C LEU A 66 9.78 -11.49 -12.99
N TYR A 67 8.70 -12.00 -12.40
CA TYR A 67 7.42 -11.30 -12.34
C TYR A 67 7.56 -9.90 -11.69
N HIS A 68 8.24 -9.83 -10.53
CA HIS A 68 8.49 -8.54 -9.88
C HIS A 68 9.41 -7.64 -10.70
N LYS A 69 10.49 -8.19 -11.27
CA LYS A 69 11.43 -7.39 -12.07
C LYS A 69 10.82 -6.97 -13.42
N ALA A 70 9.99 -7.79 -14.04
CA ALA A 70 9.29 -7.44 -15.27
C ALA A 70 8.30 -6.28 -15.06
N LYS A 71 7.57 -6.25 -13.95
CA LYS A 71 6.73 -5.09 -13.57
C LYS A 71 7.56 -3.82 -13.50
N TYR A 72 8.70 -3.88 -12.84
CA TYR A 72 9.60 -2.72 -12.73
C TYR A 72 10.14 -2.27 -14.10
N ILE A 73 10.58 -3.22 -14.95
CA ILE A 73 11.09 -2.91 -16.29
C ILE A 73 10.02 -2.25 -17.17
N CYS A 74 8.80 -2.80 -17.16
CA CYS A 74 7.68 -2.23 -17.92
C CYS A 74 7.28 -0.86 -17.40
N SER A 75 7.25 -0.68 -16.08
CA SER A 75 6.95 0.61 -15.46
C SER A 75 7.99 1.68 -15.83
N LEU A 76 9.28 1.34 -15.81
CA LEU A 76 10.33 2.28 -16.24
C LEU A 76 10.19 2.70 -17.72
N GLU A 77 9.80 1.78 -18.58
CA GLU A 77 9.56 2.10 -20.00
C GLU A 77 8.33 3.00 -20.16
N ASP A 78 7.25 2.72 -19.44
CA ASP A 78 6.04 3.56 -19.44
C ASP A 78 6.33 4.97 -18.91
N MET A 79 7.12 5.07 -17.83
CA MET A 79 7.58 6.36 -17.28
C MET A 79 8.43 7.14 -18.28
N ALA A 80 9.38 6.47 -18.92
CA ALA A 80 10.23 7.13 -19.92
C ALA A 80 9.40 7.67 -21.09
N ARG A 81 8.37 6.96 -21.54
CA ARG A 81 7.45 7.45 -22.59
C ARG A 81 6.72 8.70 -22.12
N ILE A 82 6.15 8.68 -20.91
CA ILE A 82 5.43 9.84 -20.34
C ILE A 82 6.38 11.04 -20.22
N GLU A 83 7.58 10.83 -19.68
CA GLU A 83 8.58 11.92 -19.55
C GLU A 83 9.00 12.52 -20.90
N ILE A 84 9.14 11.69 -21.94
CA ILE A 84 9.43 12.15 -23.29
C ILE A 84 8.25 12.94 -23.87
N ASP A 85 7.03 12.47 -23.65
CA ASP A 85 5.81 13.17 -24.10
C ASP A 85 5.62 14.49 -23.34
N ASP A 86 5.92 14.53 -22.04
CA ASP A 86 5.86 15.74 -21.20
C ASP A 86 6.86 16.81 -21.63
N ILE A 87 8.06 16.42 -22.13
CA ILE A 87 9.04 17.36 -22.72
C ILE A 87 8.46 18.05 -23.94
N SER A 88 7.70 17.35 -24.77
CA SER A 88 7.07 17.91 -25.96
C SER A 88 5.93 18.88 -25.64
N ASP A 89 5.26 18.72 -24.50
CA ASP A 89 4.14 19.56 -24.08
C ASP A 89 4.51 20.74 -23.15
N GLY A 90 5.78 20.90 -22.84
CA GLY A 90 6.36 22.04 -22.10
C GLY A 90 5.89 22.16 -20.66
N ASN A 91 6.52 21.46 -19.72
CA ASN A 91 6.45 21.62 -18.26
C ASN A 91 5.37 20.87 -17.48
N ARG A 92 5.02 19.68 -17.87
CA ARG A 92 4.13 18.86 -17.01
C ARG A 92 4.86 17.58 -16.60
N GLY A 93 5.36 17.55 -15.37
CA GLY A 93 5.82 16.30 -14.74
C GLY A 93 4.68 15.63 -13.98
N THR A 94 4.70 14.30 -13.91
CA THR A 94 3.79 13.54 -13.05
C THR A 94 4.57 13.00 -11.84
N LEU A 95 4.11 13.32 -10.64
CA LEU A 95 4.66 12.77 -9.39
C LEU A 95 3.74 11.65 -8.88
N ARG A 96 4.24 10.42 -8.87
CA ARG A 96 3.50 9.24 -8.41
C ARG A 96 3.89 8.90 -6.99
N ILE A 97 2.89 8.88 -6.12
CA ILE A 97 3.07 8.74 -4.67
C ILE A 97 2.24 7.57 -4.17
N SER A 98 2.84 6.67 -3.42
CA SER A 98 2.10 5.70 -2.63
C SER A 98 1.93 6.18 -1.19
N ALA A 99 0.70 6.11 -0.68
CA ALA A 99 0.38 6.56 0.67
C ALA A 99 -0.54 5.58 1.39
N ALA A 100 -0.41 5.47 2.71
CA ALA A 100 -1.41 4.78 3.50
C ALA A 100 -2.73 5.57 3.46
N ASN A 101 -3.87 4.86 3.37
CA ASN A 101 -5.21 5.48 3.34
C ASN A 101 -5.47 6.46 4.51
N SER A 102 -4.74 6.28 5.61
CA SER A 102 -4.84 7.17 6.77
C SER A 102 -3.94 8.40 6.68
N ARG A 103 -3.06 8.48 5.68
CA ARG A 103 -1.99 9.50 5.58
C ARG A 103 -2.09 10.38 4.33
N SER A 104 -2.76 9.91 3.29
CA SER A 104 -2.87 10.65 2.03
C SER A 104 -3.41 12.06 2.23
N SER A 105 -4.50 12.21 2.96
CA SER A 105 -5.13 13.53 3.18
C SER A 105 -4.23 14.52 3.91
N ILE A 106 -3.54 14.06 4.96
CA ILE A 106 -2.66 14.96 5.73
C ILE A 106 -1.41 15.31 4.93
N PHE A 107 -0.86 14.35 4.17
CA PHE A 107 0.28 14.58 3.29
C PHE A 107 -0.07 15.58 2.17
N ILE A 108 -1.25 15.46 1.57
CA ILE A 108 -1.72 16.45 0.59
C ILE A 108 -1.70 17.84 1.20
N LYS A 109 -2.34 18.02 2.36
CA LYS A 109 -2.46 19.32 3.02
C LYS A 109 -1.12 19.90 3.49
N THR A 110 -0.23 19.05 4.02
CA THR A 110 1.01 19.53 4.65
C THR A 110 2.20 19.63 3.69
N CYS A 111 2.22 18.82 2.64
CA CYS A 111 3.35 18.73 1.73
C CYS A 111 2.97 19.09 0.29
N LEU A 112 1.88 18.53 -0.24
CA LEU A 112 1.57 18.73 -1.66
C LEU A 112 0.94 20.10 -1.94
N GLU A 113 0.10 20.65 -1.07
CA GLU A 113 -0.43 22.01 -1.26
C GLU A 113 0.69 23.05 -1.36
N PRO A 114 1.65 23.16 -0.41
CA PRO A 114 2.76 24.08 -0.54
C PRO A 114 3.68 23.79 -1.74
N PHE A 115 3.84 22.53 -2.12
CA PHE A 115 4.62 22.14 -3.28
C PHE A 115 3.92 22.55 -4.59
N HIS A 116 2.60 22.39 -4.66
CA HIS A 116 1.80 22.82 -5.81
C HIS A 116 1.86 24.33 -6.05
N ASP A 117 1.89 25.12 -4.97
CA ASP A 117 2.05 26.58 -5.09
C ASP A 117 3.36 26.99 -5.78
N LEU A 118 4.42 26.18 -5.62
CA LEU A 118 5.71 26.38 -6.26
C LEU A 118 5.76 25.78 -7.67
N PHE A 119 5.07 24.66 -7.88
CA PHE A 119 5.10 23.88 -9.12
C PHE A 119 3.69 23.55 -9.62
N PRO A 120 2.91 24.54 -10.08
CA PRO A 120 1.48 24.40 -10.38
C PRO A 120 1.16 23.49 -11.57
N ASN A 121 2.15 23.14 -12.38
CA ASN A 121 1.97 22.29 -13.55
C ASN A 121 2.22 20.80 -13.28
N VAL A 122 2.64 20.43 -12.05
CA VAL A 122 2.86 19.03 -11.68
C VAL A 122 1.53 18.31 -11.50
N VAL A 123 1.37 17.15 -12.11
CA VAL A 123 0.25 16.23 -11.91
C VAL A 123 0.61 15.26 -10.79
N TYR A 124 -0.32 15.01 -9.89
CA TYR A 124 -0.14 14.08 -8.77
C TYR A 124 -1.00 12.84 -9.00
N GLU A 125 -0.38 11.67 -8.99
CA GLU A 125 -1.05 10.38 -8.96
C GLU A 125 -0.82 9.75 -7.58
N ILE A 126 -1.89 9.61 -6.78
CA ILE A 126 -1.78 9.10 -5.41
C ILE A 126 -2.39 7.70 -5.35
N TYR A 127 -1.56 6.72 -5.02
CA TYR A 127 -1.92 5.32 -4.90
C TYR A 127 -2.08 4.96 -3.43
N GLU A 128 -3.31 4.73 -3.00
CA GLU A 128 -3.60 4.32 -1.64
C GLU A 128 -3.57 2.80 -1.49
N GLY A 129 -3.03 2.33 -0.38
CA GLY A 129 -2.95 0.89 -0.13
C GLY A 129 -2.37 0.52 1.23
N SER A 130 -2.22 -0.77 1.45
CA SER A 130 -1.50 -1.32 2.61
C SER A 130 0.01 -1.08 2.49
N VAL A 131 0.74 -1.16 3.60
CA VAL A 131 2.22 -1.02 3.62
C VAL A 131 2.89 -1.99 2.65
N ASN A 132 2.36 -3.22 2.49
CA ASN A 132 2.90 -4.19 1.55
C ASN A 132 2.67 -3.79 0.09
N GLU A 133 1.47 -3.31 -0.25
CA GLU A 133 1.16 -2.82 -1.60
C GLU A 133 2.01 -1.62 -1.95
N GLN A 134 2.13 -0.66 -1.04
CA GLN A 134 2.98 0.53 -1.21
C GLN A 134 4.45 0.15 -1.41
N SER A 135 4.98 -0.77 -0.59
CA SER A 135 6.35 -1.27 -0.77
C SER A 135 6.55 -1.92 -2.14
N GLN A 136 5.56 -2.67 -2.63
CA GLN A 136 5.62 -3.26 -3.97
C GLN A 136 5.53 -2.20 -5.07
N GLN A 137 4.72 -1.17 -4.91
CA GLN A 137 4.62 -0.06 -5.87
C GLN A 137 5.95 0.69 -5.99
N LEU A 138 6.60 0.98 -4.85
CA LEU A 138 7.94 1.60 -4.84
C LEU A 138 8.99 0.68 -5.46
N LEU A 139 9.06 -0.60 -5.06
CA LEU A 139 10.03 -1.55 -5.60
C LEU A 139 9.83 -1.85 -7.07
N SER A 140 8.61 -1.73 -7.58
CA SER A 140 8.30 -1.91 -9.00
C SER A 140 8.40 -0.60 -9.80
N GLY A 141 8.74 0.52 -9.16
CA GLY A 141 8.82 1.84 -9.82
C GLY A 141 7.47 2.38 -10.31
N ILE A 142 6.35 1.83 -9.83
CA ILE A 142 5.01 2.41 -10.10
C ILE A 142 4.88 3.76 -9.42
N THR A 143 5.48 3.92 -8.24
CA THR A 143 5.54 5.18 -7.51
C THR A 143 6.98 5.55 -7.20
N GLU A 144 7.28 6.84 -7.21
CA GLU A 144 8.61 7.40 -6.94
C GLU A 144 8.81 7.75 -5.47
N LEU A 145 7.71 8.08 -4.79
CA LEU A 145 7.70 8.46 -3.37
C LEU A 145 6.69 7.62 -2.61
N GLY A 146 6.99 7.30 -1.35
CA GLY A 146 6.08 6.56 -0.48
C GLY A 146 5.96 7.17 0.91
N ILE A 147 4.73 7.25 1.41
CA ILE A 147 4.42 7.65 2.78
C ILE A 147 3.95 6.40 3.53
N LEU A 148 4.90 5.76 4.21
CA LEU A 148 4.71 4.46 4.82
C LEU A 148 4.92 4.51 6.33
N SER A 149 4.23 3.62 7.04
CA SER A 149 4.48 3.38 8.46
C SER A 149 5.49 2.27 8.66
N VAL A 150 6.40 2.43 9.59
CA VAL A 150 7.36 1.39 9.98
C VAL A 150 6.74 0.41 10.99
N PRO A 151 7.20 -0.85 11.06
CA PRO A 151 8.32 -1.44 10.33
C PRO A 151 7.96 -1.83 8.90
N LEU A 152 8.91 -1.65 7.97
CA LEU A 152 8.79 -2.02 6.58
C LEU A 152 9.43 -3.38 6.32
N ILE A 153 8.79 -4.18 5.47
CA ILE A 153 9.45 -5.30 4.80
C ILE A 153 10.31 -4.67 3.71
N HIS A 154 11.57 -5.06 3.58
CA HIS A 154 12.52 -4.48 2.61
C HIS A 154 12.94 -3.02 2.91
N GLN A 155 12.99 -2.61 4.18
CA GLN A 155 13.42 -1.25 4.54
C GLN A 155 14.78 -0.86 3.96
N ASN A 156 15.70 -1.81 3.81
CA ASN A 156 17.05 -1.57 3.26
C ASN A 156 17.06 -1.29 1.74
N ASP A 157 15.96 -1.52 1.06
CA ASP A 157 15.83 -1.28 -0.39
C ASP A 157 15.31 0.14 -0.68
N PHE A 158 15.03 0.93 0.36
CA PHE A 158 14.52 2.29 0.25
C PHE A 158 15.47 3.30 0.88
N GLU A 159 15.55 4.48 0.28
CA GLU A 159 16.14 5.66 0.89
C GLU A 159 15.07 6.37 1.75
N ILE A 160 15.38 6.60 3.01
CA ILE A 160 14.49 7.33 3.92
C ILE A 160 14.84 8.81 3.85
N LEU A 161 13.98 9.60 3.22
CA LEU A 161 14.17 11.06 3.10
C LEU A 161 13.78 11.80 4.37
N PHE A 162 12.75 11.32 5.05
CA PHE A 162 12.23 11.91 6.27
C PHE A 162 11.54 10.86 7.15
N GLN A 163 11.68 10.98 8.45
CA GLN A 163 11.01 10.12 9.43
C GLN A 163 10.57 10.95 10.63
N ARG A 164 9.37 10.65 11.14
CA ARG A 164 8.87 11.23 12.39
C ARG A 164 8.16 10.18 13.23
N GLU A 165 8.05 10.46 14.51
CA GLU A 165 7.27 9.65 15.45
C GLU A 165 5.82 10.14 15.49
N GLU A 166 4.91 9.25 15.79
CA GLU A 166 3.48 9.50 15.92
C GLU A 166 2.99 8.88 17.22
N ASP A 167 2.09 9.56 17.89
CA ASP A 167 1.42 9.02 19.06
C ASP A 167 0.20 8.18 18.67
N ILE A 168 -0.02 7.07 19.37
CA ILE A 168 -1.27 6.33 19.26
C ILE A 168 -2.24 6.89 20.29
N CYS A 169 -3.30 7.51 19.80
CA CYS A 169 -4.32 8.13 20.64
C CYS A 169 -5.57 7.27 20.73
N ALA A 170 -6.18 7.29 21.91
CA ALA A 170 -7.49 6.73 22.17
C ALA A 170 -8.55 7.83 21.98
N ILE A 171 -9.41 7.66 21.00
CA ILE A 171 -10.44 8.62 20.63
C ILE A 171 -11.78 8.15 21.16
N PHE A 172 -12.45 9.06 21.84
CA PHE A 172 -13.77 8.88 22.44
C PHE A 172 -14.76 9.86 21.82
N SER A 173 -16.04 9.51 21.85
CA SER A 173 -17.10 10.51 21.62
C SER A 173 -17.05 11.57 22.75
N LYS A 174 -17.43 12.79 22.45
CA LYS A 174 -17.40 13.94 23.39
C LYS A 174 -18.10 13.65 24.73
N ASN A 175 -19.19 12.90 24.69
CA ASN A 175 -19.97 12.53 25.89
C ASN A 175 -19.98 11.00 26.03
N SER A 176 -18.88 10.36 25.76
CA SER A 176 -18.81 8.89 25.76
C SER A 176 -19.09 8.31 27.15
N LYS A 177 -19.93 7.28 27.16
CA LYS A 177 -20.18 6.46 28.35
C LYS A 177 -18.91 5.81 28.90
N PHE A 178 -17.90 5.61 28.08
CA PHE A 178 -16.63 5.01 28.48
C PHE A 178 -15.71 5.98 29.24
N LEU A 179 -15.96 7.29 29.17
CA LEU A 179 -15.18 8.29 29.92
C LEU A 179 -15.45 8.24 31.43
N THR A 180 -16.61 7.71 31.85
CA THR A 180 -16.93 7.55 33.28
C THR A 180 -15.98 6.56 33.96
N ASP A 181 -15.50 5.57 33.25
CA ASP A 181 -14.62 4.51 33.78
C ASP A 181 -13.16 4.94 33.83
N ILE A 182 -12.76 5.89 32.96
CA ILE A 182 -11.37 6.34 32.80
C ILE A 182 -11.11 7.66 33.50
N GLY A 183 -12.14 8.50 33.67
CA GLY A 183 -12.01 9.87 34.16
C GLY A 183 -11.37 10.80 33.11
N ASN A 184 -11.27 12.08 33.47
CA ASN A 184 -10.66 13.12 32.59
C ASN A 184 -9.12 13.05 32.64
N LYS A 185 -8.54 11.99 32.08
CA LYS A 185 -7.09 11.81 32.02
C LYS A 185 -6.58 12.21 30.64
N GLU A 186 -5.50 12.97 30.59
CA GLU A 186 -4.80 13.25 29.31
C GLU A 186 -4.14 12.01 28.72
N THR A 187 -3.81 11.03 29.56
CA THR A 187 -3.22 9.75 29.13
C THR A 187 -4.00 8.58 29.70
N VAL A 188 -4.30 7.61 28.87
CA VAL A 188 -5.03 6.40 29.23
C VAL A 188 -4.08 5.22 29.29
N SER A 189 -4.13 4.45 30.39
CA SER A 189 -3.25 3.29 30.51
C SER A 189 -3.73 2.12 29.63
N ILE A 190 -2.80 1.26 29.22
CA ILE A 190 -3.14 0.06 28.45
C ILE A 190 -4.07 -0.89 29.22
N LYS A 191 -4.05 -0.85 30.56
CA LYS A 191 -4.94 -1.63 31.41
C LYS A 191 -6.37 -1.11 31.37
N ASP A 192 -6.54 0.20 31.37
CA ASP A 192 -7.86 0.83 31.25
C ASP A 192 -8.47 0.51 29.88
N LEU A 193 -7.65 0.56 28.81
CA LEU A 193 -8.07 0.23 27.45
C LEU A 193 -8.44 -1.24 27.29
N ALA A 194 -7.85 -2.17 28.05
CA ALA A 194 -8.12 -3.60 27.92
C ALA A 194 -9.58 -3.99 28.21
N SER A 195 -10.27 -3.20 29.04
CA SER A 195 -11.68 -3.43 29.41
C SER A 195 -12.69 -2.85 28.41
N LEU A 196 -12.23 -1.94 27.54
CA LEU A 196 -13.09 -1.18 26.63
C LEU A 196 -13.22 -1.87 25.26
N PRO A 197 -14.36 -1.70 24.58
CA PRO A 197 -14.49 -2.14 23.19
C PRO A 197 -13.63 -1.27 22.29
N LEU A 198 -12.61 -1.87 21.65
CA LEU A 198 -11.62 -1.17 20.86
C LEU A 198 -11.89 -1.29 19.35
N CYS A 199 -11.81 -0.18 18.66
CA CYS A 199 -11.89 -0.08 17.21
C CYS A 199 -10.53 0.39 16.69
N ALA A 200 -10.02 -0.25 15.65
CA ALA A 200 -8.70 0.09 15.12
C ALA A 200 -8.66 -0.02 13.60
N SER A 201 -7.79 0.77 12.96
CA SER A 201 -7.40 0.49 11.58
C SER A 201 -6.51 -0.76 11.52
N ALA A 202 -6.47 -1.43 10.37
CA ALA A 202 -5.67 -2.64 10.19
C ALA A 202 -4.19 -2.46 10.56
N GLY A 203 -3.60 -1.32 10.19
CA GLY A 203 -2.21 -0.97 10.56
C GLY A 203 -2.04 -0.78 12.07
N CYS A 204 -2.94 -0.02 12.69
CA CYS A 204 -2.91 0.22 14.15
C CYS A 204 -3.14 -1.07 14.95
N ASN A 205 -4.00 -1.97 14.46
CA ASN A 205 -4.27 -3.24 15.11
C ASN A 205 -3.02 -4.10 15.30
N LEU A 206 -2.08 -4.09 14.34
CA LEU A 206 -0.82 -4.82 14.47
C LEU A 206 0.04 -4.27 15.61
N ILE A 207 0.12 -2.95 15.75
CA ILE A 207 0.89 -2.27 16.81
C ILE A 207 0.21 -2.51 18.15
N MET A 208 -1.10 -2.33 18.22
CA MET A 208 -1.93 -2.55 19.40
C MET A 208 -1.73 -3.97 19.95
N ASN A 209 -1.84 -4.99 19.13
CA ASN A 209 -1.64 -6.38 19.56
C ASN A 209 -0.25 -6.61 20.14
N LYS A 210 0.82 -6.00 19.59
CA LYS A 210 2.16 -6.08 20.14
C LYS A 210 2.25 -5.44 21.53
N ILE A 211 1.67 -4.25 21.70
CA ILE A 211 1.69 -3.52 22.97
C ILE A 211 0.91 -4.30 24.05
N PHE A 212 -0.31 -4.74 23.74
CA PHE A 212 -1.11 -5.53 24.69
C PHE A 212 -0.41 -6.82 25.11
N LYS A 213 0.20 -7.53 24.14
CA LYS A 213 0.97 -8.73 24.42
C LYS A 213 2.17 -8.47 25.32
N ALA A 214 2.88 -7.36 25.13
CA ALA A 214 4.01 -6.97 25.97
C ALA A 214 3.61 -6.73 27.45
N HIS A 215 2.35 -6.34 27.68
CA HIS A 215 1.79 -6.15 29.03
C HIS A 215 1.02 -7.36 29.56
N ASN A 216 1.07 -8.52 28.86
CA ASN A 216 0.29 -9.72 29.18
C ASN A 216 -1.23 -9.49 29.23
N LEU A 217 -1.72 -8.58 28.40
CA LEU A 217 -3.11 -8.24 28.24
C LEU A 217 -3.64 -8.69 26.86
N LYS A 218 -4.96 -8.79 26.75
CA LYS A 218 -5.64 -9.02 25.48
C LYS A 218 -6.56 -7.82 25.20
N PRO A 219 -6.51 -7.24 23.97
CA PRO A 219 -7.44 -6.20 23.61
C PRO A 219 -8.85 -6.77 23.45
N ASN A 220 -9.86 -6.03 23.91
CA ASN A 220 -11.27 -6.32 23.63
C ASN A 220 -11.65 -5.67 22.28
N ILE A 221 -11.42 -6.36 21.17
CA ILE A 221 -11.60 -5.82 19.83
C ILE A 221 -13.07 -5.88 19.43
N LEU A 222 -13.66 -4.70 19.20
CA LEU A 222 -15.01 -4.55 18.64
C LEU A 222 -14.97 -4.56 17.10
N SER A 223 -14.05 -3.79 16.50
CA SER A 223 -13.93 -3.71 15.04
C SER A 223 -12.48 -3.50 14.57
N ILE A 224 -12.18 -4.06 13.39
CA ILE A 224 -10.95 -3.80 12.65
C ILE A 224 -11.37 -3.28 11.28
N CYS A 225 -11.03 -2.02 10.98
CA CYS A 225 -11.41 -1.34 9.76
C CYS A 225 -10.21 -1.20 8.82
N THR A 226 -10.43 -1.20 7.51
CA THR A 226 -9.37 -0.94 6.54
C THR A 226 -8.90 0.50 6.56
N THR A 227 -9.80 1.44 6.87
CA THR A 227 -9.50 2.87 6.93
C THR A 227 -9.58 3.41 8.35
N ARG A 228 -8.83 4.47 8.61
CA ARG A 228 -8.89 5.24 9.87
C ARG A 228 -10.26 5.88 10.07
N THR A 229 -10.83 6.46 9.02
CA THR A 229 -12.15 7.12 9.06
C THR A 229 -13.24 6.17 9.54
N ALA A 230 -13.26 4.94 9.02
CA ALA A 230 -14.23 3.93 9.46
C ALA A 230 -14.02 3.52 10.93
N ALA A 231 -12.77 3.50 11.42
CA ALA A 231 -12.50 3.23 12.83
C ALA A 231 -12.96 4.39 13.73
N LEU A 232 -12.75 5.64 13.31
CA LEU A 232 -13.20 6.83 14.05
C LEU A 232 -14.73 6.90 14.15
N GLN A 233 -15.46 6.50 13.11
CA GLN A 233 -16.94 6.50 13.13
C GLN A 233 -17.53 5.66 14.28
N TRP A 234 -16.91 4.53 14.62
CA TRP A 234 -17.32 3.71 15.77
C TRP A 234 -17.17 4.46 17.10
N ALA A 235 -16.16 5.32 17.22
CA ALA A 235 -15.97 6.13 18.41
C ALA A 235 -16.96 7.31 18.46
N GLU A 236 -17.20 7.97 17.33
CA GLU A 236 -18.17 9.07 17.20
C GLU A 236 -19.58 8.60 17.61
N ASP A 237 -19.99 7.42 17.16
CA ASP A 237 -21.27 6.81 17.45
C ASP A 237 -21.35 6.16 18.88
N ASP A 238 -20.31 6.32 19.69
CA ASP A 238 -20.18 5.81 21.06
C ASP A 238 -20.38 4.28 21.21
N TYR A 239 -19.98 3.50 20.19
CA TYR A 239 -19.95 2.04 20.26
C TYR A 239 -18.65 1.50 20.85
N GLY A 240 -17.55 2.25 20.72
CA GLY A 240 -16.25 1.84 21.21
C GLY A 240 -15.26 2.99 21.28
N VAL A 241 -14.01 2.65 21.57
CA VAL A 241 -12.88 3.58 21.62
C VAL A 241 -12.00 3.31 20.42
N SER A 242 -11.74 4.33 19.60
CA SER A 242 -10.90 4.17 18.42
C SER A 242 -9.44 4.44 18.76
N LEU A 243 -8.57 3.49 18.41
CA LEU A 243 -7.13 3.64 18.52
C LEU A 243 -6.57 3.99 17.14
N VAL A 244 -6.04 5.21 17.03
CA VAL A 244 -5.49 5.75 15.79
C VAL A 244 -4.17 6.46 16.03
N PRO A 245 -3.22 6.39 15.09
CA PRO A 245 -2.04 7.20 15.12
C PRO A 245 -2.40 8.64 14.76
N ILE A 246 -1.87 9.61 15.50
CA ILE A 246 -2.09 11.05 15.33
C ILE A 246 -0.73 11.73 15.20
N GLU A 247 -0.66 12.67 14.27
CA GLU A 247 0.51 13.53 14.12
C GLU A 247 0.43 14.74 15.05
N PRO A 248 1.56 15.24 15.55
CA PRO A 248 1.57 16.46 16.33
C PRO A 248 0.90 17.63 15.57
N GLY A 249 -0.13 18.22 16.17
CA GLY A 249 -0.89 19.31 15.57
C GLY A 249 -1.98 18.90 14.58
N GLU A 250 -2.23 17.61 14.41
CA GLU A 250 -3.35 17.12 13.61
C GLU A 250 -4.69 17.33 14.35
N ASP A 251 -5.60 18.07 13.73
CA ASP A 251 -6.98 18.19 14.20
C ASP A 251 -7.83 17.06 13.57
N ILE A 252 -8.29 16.13 14.40
CA ILE A 252 -9.13 15.00 13.97
C ILE A 252 -10.63 15.34 14.03
N GLY A 253 -11.01 16.59 14.35
CA GLY A 253 -12.41 17.01 14.44
C GLY A 253 -13.23 16.32 15.54
N CYS A 254 -12.65 15.38 16.28
CA CYS A 254 -13.24 14.78 17.47
C CYS A 254 -12.88 15.63 18.68
N HIS A 255 -13.88 16.21 19.30
CA HIS A 255 -13.74 17.04 20.50
C HIS A 255 -13.91 16.20 21.76
#